data_2b6530f961872d4a9c6e15be39c59ac3
#
_entry.id   2b6530f961872d4a9c6e15be39c59ac3
#
_cell.length_a   1.000
_cell.length_b   1.000
_cell.length_c   1.000
_cell.angle_alpha   90.00
_cell.angle_beta   90.00
_cell.angle_gamma   90.00
#
_symmetry.space_group_name_H-M   'P 1'
#
loop_
_entity.id
_entity.type
_entity.pdbx_description
1 polymer ?
#
loop_
_entity_poly.entity_id
_entity_poly.type
_entity_poly.pdbx_seq_one_letter_code
_entity_poly.pdbx_strand_id
1 'polypeptide(L)'
;MIDDAHGLGVLGEHGAGCVEGFDSHAVPILVGTLGKALGTAGAFVAGDAALIEHLIQFSRSYVYTTAQPPAIAAATLEALAIVQREPEHRQRLTRHIDYFRQQAAALGLPLGHSHAHPAAAAGRRAAHPSLGGHVR
;
A
#
# COMPACT_ATOMS: atom_id res chain seq x y z
N MET A 1 3.52 -5.22 11.40
CA MET A 1 4.20 -4.57 10.26
C MET A 1 3.55 -5.02 8.97
N ILE A 2 3.27 -4.09 8.09
CA ILE A 2 2.72 -4.35 6.75
C ILE A 2 3.69 -3.75 5.73
N ASP A 3 4.09 -4.56 4.75
CA ASP A 3 4.74 -4.08 3.53
C ASP A 3 3.64 -3.90 2.47
N ASP A 4 3.35 -2.66 2.16
CA ASP A 4 2.32 -2.27 1.18
C ASP A 4 2.92 -1.69 -0.10
N ALA A 5 4.10 -2.15 -0.46
CA ALA A 5 4.81 -1.68 -1.64
C ALA A 5 4.02 -1.87 -2.95
N HIS A 6 3.06 -2.79 -2.99
CA HIS A 6 2.19 -3.04 -4.14
C HIS A 6 0.79 -2.44 -4.00
N GLY A 7 0.34 -2.12 -2.78
CA GLY A 7 -1.00 -1.60 -2.55
C GLY A 7 -1.08 -0.08 -2.61
N LEU A 8 -0.03 0.61 -2.15
CA LEU A 8 0.02 2.07 -2.15
C LEU A 8 -0.18 2.63 -3.58
N GLY A 9 -1.13 3.54 -3.72
CA GLY A 9 -1.54 4.14 -5.01
C GLY A 9 -2.44 3.25 -5.87
N VAL A 10 -2.68 1.99 -5.46
CA VAL A 10 -3.45 0.98 -6.22
C VAL A 10 -4.72 0.56 -5.48
N LEU A 11 -4.61 0.25 -4.20
CA LEU A 11 -5.69 -0.23 -3.36
C LEU A 11 -6.29 0.89 -2.52
N GLY A 12 -7.52 0.67 -2.07
CA GLY A 12 -8.27 1.64 -1.31
C GLY A 12 -9.03 2.64 -2.18
N GLU A 13 -10.03 3.29 -1.61
CA GLU A 13 -10.86 4.30 -2.28
C GLU A 13 -10.02 5.52 -2.67
N HIS A 14 -9.15 5.95 -1.76
CA HIS A 14 -8.27 7.11 -1.93
C HIS A 14 -6.86 6.73 -2.38
N GLY A 15 -6.57 5.44 -2.61
CA GLY A 15 -5.26 4.95 -2.98
C GLY A 15 -4.27 4.87 -1.82
N ALA A 16 -4.76 4.84 -0.59
CA ALA A 16 -3.92 4.73 0.60
C ALA A 16 -3.39 3.30 0.83
N GLY A 17 -3.72 2.37 -0.05
CA GLY A 17 -3.23 1.00 0.01
C GLY A 17 -4.12 0.06 0.82
N CYS A 18 -3.58 -1.11 1.16
CA CYS A 18 -4.31 -2.14 1.90
C CYS A 18 -4.56 -1.76 3.37
N VAL A 19 -3.94 -0.69 3.84
CA VAL A 19 -4.08 -0.17 5.21
C VAL A 19 -5.15 0.91 5.33
N GLU A 20 -5.81 1.28 4.24
CA GLU A 20 -6.84 2.31 4.24
C GLU A 20 -7.96 1.97 5.24
N GLY A 21 -8.26 2.93 6.14
CA GLY A 21 -9.25 2.75 7.20
C GLY A 21 -8.73 2.10 8.49
N PHE A 22 -7.44 1.75 8.55
CA PHE A 22 -6.79 1.29 9.78
C PHE A 22 -5.99 2.43 10.42
N ASP A 23 -5.99 2.48 11.74
CA ASP A 23 -5.18 3.43 12.51
C ASP A 23 -3.77 2.89 12.81
N SER A 24 -2.93 3.71 13.43
CA SER A 24 -1.57 3.36 13.81
C SER A 24 -1.48 2.27 14.89
N HIS A 25 -2.56 2.03 15.67
CA HIS A 25 -2.59 0.93 16.62
C HIS A 25 -2.77 -0.41 15.92
N ALA A 26 -3.63 -0.45 14.89
CA ALA A 26 -3.83 -1.65 14.08
C ALA A 26 -2.63 -1.94 13.16
N VAL A 27 -2.00 -0.89 12.63
CA VAL A 27 -0.83 -0.97 11.76
C VAL A 27 0.32 -0.14 12.31
N PRO A 28 1.04 -0.64 13.32
CA PRO A 28 2.12 0.12 13.96
C PRO A 28 3.30 0.44 13.04
N ILE A 29 3.53 -0.37 12.01
CA ILE A 29 4.63 -0.20 11.07
C ILE A 29 4.11 -0.42 9.65
N LEU A 30 4.21 0.62 8.81
CA LEU A 30 3.91 0.56 7.39
C LEU A 30 5.20 0.78 6.59
N VAL A 31 5.45 -0.10 5.63
CA VAL A 31 6.51 0.04 4.64
C VAL A 31 5.87 0.27 3.27
N GLY A 32 6.37 1.25 2.54
CA GLY A 32 5.92 1.55 1.19
C GLY A 32 7.07 1.92 0.26
N THR A 33 6.80 1.88 -1.03
CA THR A 33 7.78 2.28 -2.06
C THR A 33 7.24 3.39 -2.94
N LEU A 34 8.13 4.28 -3.35
CA LEU A 34 7.84 5.40 -4.23
C LEU A 34 8.08 5.05 -5.71
N GLY A 35 8.77 3.93 -5.97
CA GLY A 35 9.20 3.51 -7.31
C GLY A 35 8.19 2.67 -8.10
N LYS A 36 6.99 2.39 -7.56
CA LYS A 36 5.95 1.60 -8.24
C LYS A 36 4.81 2.51 -8.73
N ALA A 37 3.66 2.49 -8.07
CA ALA A 37 2.50 3.27 -8.51
C ALA A 37 2.76 4.78 -8.54
N LEU A 38 3.64 5.30 -7.68
CA LEU A 38 4.00 6.71 -7.66
C LEU A 38 5.02 7.10 -8.74
N GLY A 39 5.69 6.13 -9.40
CA GLY A 39 6.54 6.37 -10.56
C GLY A 39 7.81 7.19 -10.28
N THR A 40 8.25 7.28 -9.02
CA THR A 40 9.44 8.02 -8.60
C THR A 40 10.52 7.07 -8.09
N ALA A 41 11.26 7.41 -7.06
CA ALA A 41 12.29 6.54 -6.50
C ALA A 41 12.31 6.63 -4.97
N GLY A 42 12.73 5.52 -4.33
CA GLY A 42 12.86 5.42 -2.89
C GLY A 42 11.80 4.58 -2.23
N ALA A 43 11.88 4.54 -0.91
CA ALA A 43 10.94 3.84 -0.05
C ALA A 43 10.82 4.60 1.28
N PHE A 44 9.82 4.27 2.06
CA PHE A 44 9.62 4.85 3.37
C PHE A 44 9.18 3.80 4.39
N VAL A 45 9.44 4.11 5.64
CA VAL A 45 8.84 3.45 6.80
C VAL A 45 8.06 4.49 7.57
N ALA A 46 6.81 4.19 7.89
CA ALA A 46 5.98 4.99 8.76
C ALA A 46 5.65 4.20 10.03
N GLY A 47 5.64 4.89 11.17
CA GLY A 47 5.37 4.33 12.49
C GLY A 47 5.41 5.41 13.55
N ASP A 48 5.46 5.01 14.82
CA ASP A 48 5.58 5.97 15.91
C ASP A 48 6.94 6.68 15.93
N ALA A 49 7.01 7.82 16.64
CA ALA A 49 8.20 8.64 16.68
C ALA A 49 9.43 7.89 17.23
N ALA A 50 9.25 7.03 18.25
CA ALA A 50 10.35 6.30 18.83
C ALA A 50 10.94 5.27 17.85
N LEU A 51 10.09 4.58 17.07
CA LEU A 51 10.54 3.69 16.01
C LEU A 51 11.32 4.47 14.94
N ILE A 52 10.78 5.59 14.48
CA ILE A 52 11.43 6.39 13.41
C ILE A 52 12.77 6.93 13.89
N GLU A 53 12.84 7.43 15.10
CA GLU A 53 14.10 7.91 15.69
C GLU A 53 15.13 6.80 15.82
N HIS A 54 14.70 5.61 16.25
CA HIS A 54 15.57 4.43 16.28
C HIS A 54 16.10 4.07 14.89
N LEU A 55 15.24 4.05 13.86
CA LEU A 55 15.66 3.75 12.49
C LEU A 55 16.64 4.79 11.92
N ILE A 56 16.44 6.07 12.21
CA ILE A 56 17.36 7.14 11.80
C ILE A 56 18.76 6.91 12.38
N GLN A 57 18.85 6.44 13.62
CA GLN A 57 20.14 6.25 14.31
C GLN A 57 20.82 4.92 13.95
N PHE A 58 20.08 3.86 13.70
CA PHE A 58 20.62 2.50 13.66
C PHE A 58 20.39 1.77 12.34
N SER A 59 19.51 2.25 11.47
CA SER A 59 19.30 1.61 10.16
C SER A 59 20.48 1.88 9.22
N ARG A 60 21.28 0.86 8.96
CA ARG A 60 22.46 0.98 8.10
C ARG A 60 22.10 1.44 6.69
N SER A 61 20.99 0.98 6.14
CA SER A 61 20.49 1.39 4.83
C SER A 61 20.08 2.86 4.77
N TYR A 62 19.74 3.46 5.90
CA TYR A 62 19.45 4.90 5.99
C TYR A 62 20.74 5.70 6.27
N VAL A 63 21.49 5.30 7.29
CA VAL A 63 22.70 6.03 7.77
C VAL A 63 23.76 6.17 6.68
N TYR A 64 23.94 5.15 5.83
CA TYR A 64 24.97 5.11 4.80
C TYR A 64 24.47 5.42 3.38
N THR A 65 23.26 5.95 3.27
CA THR A 65 22.67 6.33 1.98
C THR A 65 22.78 7.84 1.75
N THR A 66 23.16 8.23 0.55
CA THR A 66 23.13 9.63 0.12
C THR A 66 21.69 10.12 -0.02
N ALA A 67 21.44 11.37 0.34
CA ALA A 67 20.14 12.01 0.19
C ALA A 67 19.64 11.95 -1.26
N GLN A 68 18.34 11.79 -1.42
CA GLN A 68 17.72 11.82 -2.75
C GLN A 68 17.77 13.24 -3.35
N PRO A 69 17.86 13.35 -4.70
CA PRO A 69 17.77 14.63 -5.37
C PRO A 69 16.42 15.34 -5.04
N PRO A 70 16.41 16.65 -4.79
CA PRO A 70 15.18 17.40 -4.49
C PRO A 70 14.09 17.26 -5.57
N ALA A 71 14.48 17.08 -6.83
CA ALA A 71 13.54 16.84 -7.93
C ALA A 71 12.72 15.58 -7.74
N ILE A 72 13.29 14.50 -7.17
CA ILE A 72 12.56 13.27 -6.86
C ILE A 72 11.54 13.51 -5.75
N ALA A 73 11.88 14.30 -4.73
CA ALA A 73 10.94 14.65 -3.68
C ALA A 73 9.76 15.48 -4.23
N ALA A 74 10.04 16.46 -5.08
CA ALA A 74 9.00 17.27 -5.74
C ALA A 74 8.09 16.41 -6.63
N ALA A 75 8.66 15.52 -7.43
CA ALA A 75 7.89 14.58 -8.26
C ALA A 75 7.03 13.64 -7.41
N THR A 76 7.52 13.18 -6.27
CA THR A 76 6.76 12.32 -5.35
C THR A 76 5.57 13.07 -4.73
N LEU A 77 5.75 14.32 -4.35
CA LEU A 77 4.64 15.14 -3.84
C LEU A 77 3.54 15.31 -4.88
N GLU A 78 3.90 15.59 -6.14
CA GLU A 78 2.91 15.69 -7.23
C GLU A 78 2.25 14.34 -7.51
N ALA A 79 3.02 13.25 -7.52
CA ALA A 79 2.46 11.90 -7.70
C ALA A 79 1.43 11.55 -6.59
N LEU A 80 1.69 11.91 -5.35
CA LEU A 80 0.74 11.75 -4.24
C LEU A 80 -0.53 12.59 -4.46
N ALA A 81 -0.37 13.83 -4.91
CA ALA A 81 -1.51 14.70 -5.23
C ALA A 81 -2.36 14.11 -6.37
N ILE A 82 -1.74 13.56 -7.42
CA ILE A 82 -2.43 12.86 -8.52
C ILE A 82 -3.20 11.63 -8.01
N VAL A 83 -2.59 10.80 -7.17
CA VAL A 83 -3.26 9.62 -6.58
C VAL A 83 -4.54 10.02 -5.85
N GLN A 84 -4.52 11.14 -5.13
CA GLN A 84 -5.66 11.63 -4.36
C GLN A 84 -6.76 12.24 -5.23
N ARG A 85 -6.41 13.08 -6.22
CA ARG A 85 -7.41 13.82 -7.01
C ARG A 85 -7.89 13.08 -8.25
N GLU A 86 -7.17 12.05 -8.73
CA GLU A 86 -7.44 11.36 -9.99
C GLU A 86 -7.70 9.86 -9.78
N PRO A 87 -8.88 9.46 -9.28
CA PRO A 87 -9.23 8.04 -9.05
C PRO A 87 -9.34 7.26 -10.37
N GLU A 88 -9.42 7.92 -11.53
CA GLU A 88 -9.57 7.31 -12.84
C GLU A 88 -8.43 6.37 -13.20
N HIS A 89 -7.21 6.63 -12.71
CA HIS A 89 -6.05 5.77 -12.89
C HIS A 89 -6.28 4.39 -12.27
N ARG A 90 -6.78 4.35 -11.02
CA ARG A 90 -7.12 3.09 -10.32
C ARG A 90 -8.28 2.36 -10.97
N GLN A 91 -9.32 3.11 -11.37
CA GLN A 91 -10.47 2.54 -12.07
C GLN A 91 -10.07 1.95 -13.43
N ARG A 92 -9.19 2.62 -14.18
CA ARG A 92 -8.65 2.09 -15.44
C ARG A 92 -7.85 0.81 -15.21
N LEU A 93 -6.98 0.77 -14.20
CA LEU A 93 -6.25 -0.44 -13.83
C LEU A 93 -7.21 -1.61 -13.53
N THR A 94 -8.24 -1.37 -12.74
CA THR A 94 -9.26 -2.38 -12.42
C THR A 94 -9.92 -2.92 -13.70
N ARG A 95 -10.36 -2.05 -14.61
CA ARG A 95 -10.93 -2.48 -15.91
C ARG A 95 -9.96 -3.32 -16.72
N HIS A 96 -8.67 -2.97 -16.76
CA HIS A 96 -7.66 -3.76 -17.47
C HIS A 96 -7.44 -5.13 -16.83
N ILE A 97 -7.46 -5.22 -15.50
CA ILE A 97 -7.35 -6.49 -14.76
C ILE A 97 -8.55 -7.39 -15.10
N ASP A 98 -9.76 -6.86 -15.05
CA ASP A 98 -10.97 -7.60 -15.35
C ASP A 98 -10.99 -8.09 -16.81
N TYR A 99 -10.63 -7.22 -17.75
CA TYR A 99 -10.50 -7.58 -19.16
C TYR A 99 -9.47 -8.71 -19.34
N PHE A 100 -8.28 -8.57 -18.76
CA PHE A 100 -7.25 -9.60 -18.85
C PHE A 100 -7.74 -10.95 -18.31
N ARG A 101 -8.40 -10.95 -17.15
CA ARG A 101 -8.94 -12.17 -16.54
C ARG A 101 -10.01 -12.83 -17.42
N GLN A 102 -10.89 -12.05 -17.99
CA GLN A 102 -11.92 -12.56 -18.91
C GLN A 102 -11.30 -13.21 -20.15
N GLN A 103 -10.32 -12.55 -20.79
CA GLN A 103 -9.64 -13.10 -21.95
C GLN A 103 -8.84 -14.35 -21.63
N ALA A 104 -8.14 -14.38 -20.53
CA ALA A 104 -7.39 -15.56 -20.08
C ALA A 104 -8.33 -16.75 -19.79
N ALA A 105 -9.46 -16.51 -19.15
CA ALA A 105 -10.47 -17.55 -18.90
C ALA A 105 -11.05 -18.09 -20.21
N ALA A 106 -11.33 -17.23 -21.19
CA ALA A 106 -11.83 -17.62 -22.50
C ALA A 106 -10.83 -18.49 -23.27
N LEU A 107 -9.54 -18.32 -23.02
CA LEU A 107 -8.46 -19.16 -23.59
C LEU A 107 -8.17 -20.41 -22.75
N GLY A 108 -8.90 -20.67 -21.67
CA GLY A 108 -8.68 -21.81 -20.78
C GLY A 108 -7.38 -21.73 -19.97
N LEU A 109 -6.78 -20.54 -19.85
CA LEU A 109 -5.55 -20.35 -19.08
C LEU A 109 -5.87 -20.32 -17.58
N PRO A 110 -5.23 -21.18 -16.75
CA PRO A 110 -5.43 -21.15 -15.32
C PRO A 110 -4.76 -19.89 -14.74
N LEU A 111 -5.57 -18.93 -14.35
CA LEU A 111 -5.09 -17.82 -13.52
C LEU A 111 -5.14 -18.25 -12.07
N GLY A 112 -3.99 -18.24 -11.38
CA GLY A 112 -3.94 -18.44 -9.94
C GLY A 112 -4.92 -17.50 -9.24
N HIS A 113 -5.52 -17.94 -8.15
CA HIS A 113 -6.40 -17.12 -7.32
C HIS A 113 -5.56 -16.03 -6.61
N SER A 114 -5.05 -15.07 -7.35
CA SER A 114 -4.44 -13.89 -6.74
C SER A 114 -5.57 -12.99 -6.25
N HIS A 115 -5.77 -13.01 -4.96
CA HIS A 115 -6.48 -12.05 -4.13
C HIS A 115 -7.80 -11.50 -4.69
N ALA A 116 -8.88 -11.75 -3.94
CA ALA A 116 -10.18 -11.14 -4.19
C ALA A 116 -10.03 -9.67 -4.55
N HIS A 117 -10.76 -9.25 -5.58
CA HIS A 117 -10.87 -7.87 -6.04
C HIS A 117 -10.99 -6.93 -4.82
N PRO A 118 -10.21 -5.86 -4.73
CA PRO A 118 -10.22 -4.97 -3.56
C PRO A 118 -11.60 -4.41 -3.21
N ALA A 119 -12.50 -4.27 -4.17
CA ALA A 119 -13.89 -3.88 -3.92
C ALA A 119 -14.69 -4.90 -3.09
N ALA A 120 -14.31 -6.17 -3.06
CA ALA A 120 -14.96 -7.19 -2.22
C ALA A 120 -14.45 -7.17 -0.76
N ALA A 121 -13.28 -6.59 -0.51
CA ALA A 121 -12.71 -6.45 0.84
C ALA A 121 -13.32 -5.26 1.61
N ALA A 122 -13.72 -4.20 0.90
CA ALA A 122 -14.28 -3.00 1.51
C ALA A 122 -15.67 -3.23 2.19
N GLY A 123 -16.35 -4.33 1.85
CA GLY A 123 -17.69 -4.65 2.41
C GLY A 123 -17.69 -5.57 3.62
N ARG A 124 -16.58 -6.16 4.02
CA ARG A 124 -16.51 -7.02 5.20
C ARG A 124 -15.82 -6.30 6.34
N ARG A 125 -16.57 -5.54 7.13
CA ARG A 125 -16.16 -5.31 8.51
C ARG A 125 -16.03 -6.70 9.14
N ALA A 126 -14.82 -7.16 9.34
CA ALA A 126 -14.57 -8.31 10.17
C ALA A 126 -15.09 -7.96 11.57
N ALA A 127 -16.16 -8.62 11.99
CA ALA A 127 -16.55 -8.66 13.38
C ALA A 127 -15.36 -9.23 14.14
N HIS A 128 -14.75 -8.40 14.96
CA HIS A 128 -13.66 -8.79 15.86
C HIS A 128 -14.24 -9.82 16.83
N PRO A 129 -13.78 -11.08 16.88
CA PRO A 129 -14.17 -11.96 17.94
C PRO A 129 -13.56 -11.40 19.21
N SER A 130 -14.43 -10.99 20.12
CA SER A 130 -14.06 -10.64 21.48
C SER A 130 -13.29 -11.81 22.09
N LEU A 131 -12.00 -11.63 22.35
CA LEU A 131 -11.23 -12.51 23.20
C LEU A 131 -11.78 -12.36 24.61
N GLY A 132 -12.81 -13.15 24.94
CA GLY A 132 -13.27 -13.36 26.28
C GLY A 132 -12.18 -14.04 27.07
N GLY A 133 -11.66 -13.36 28.07
CA GLY A 133 -10.63 -13.86 28.95
C GLY A 133 -11.09 -15.05 29.76
N HIS A 134 -10.17 -15.94 30.05
CA HIS A 134 -10.17 -16.72 31.28
C HIS A 134 -8.73 -16.77 31.76
N VAL A 135 -8.47 -15.95 32.77
CA VAL A 135 -7.33 -16.09 33.66
C VAL A 135 -7.73 -17.16 34.68
N ARG A 136 -6.94 -18.18 34.84
CA ARG A 136 -6.70 -18.91 36.09
C ARG A 136 -5.22 -19.10 36.26
#